data_a0dae57ca0ec09696690f760d0a6e86b
#
_entry.id   a0dae57ca0ec09696690f760d0a6e86b
#
_cell.length_a   1.000
_cell.length_b   1.000
_cell.length_c   1.000
_cell.angle_alpha   90.00
_cell.angle_beta   90.00
_cell.angle_gamma   90.00
#
_symmetry.space_group_name_H-M   'P 1'
#
loop_
_entity.id
_entity.type
_entity.pdbx_description
1 polymer ?
#
loop_
_entity_poly.entity_id
_entity_poly.type
_entity_poly.pdbx_seq_one_letter_code
_entity_poly.pdbx_strand_id
1 'polypeptide(L)'
;MYGKDHSTNTPIYDGICEILGGRKPEHFSYELFLDQHGQKISKSKGNGLSIDEWLTYAATESLSYFMYQKPKTAKRMHFDVIPKAVDEYHQQLRAYPGQTPDQQLANPVWHIHGGDVPASDMVVPFQMLLNLASVAGAKDKTGLWGFIRRYAPEASPETHPTLDQAAEFALRYF
;
A
#
# COMPACT_ATOMS: atom_id res chain seq x y z
N MET A 1 10.49 5.67 15.95
CA MET A 1 10.45 5.90 14.49
C MET A 1 10.05 7.34 14.23
N TYR A 2 10.70 8.05 13.28
CA TYR A 2 10.48 9.49 13.01
C TYR A 2 10.87 9.85 11.57
N GLY A 3 10.34 10.96 11.07
CA GLY A 3 10.74 11.53 9.77
C GLY A 3 12.18 12.07 9.80
N LYS A 4 12.87 12.01 8.70
CA LYS A 4 14.27 12.43 8.55
C LYS A 4 14.56 13.86 9.06
N ASP A 5 13.58 14.75 8.98
CA ASP A 5 13.67 16.13 9.46
C ASP A 5 13.87 16.24 10.99
N HIS A 6 13.58 15.17 11.75
CA HIS A 6 13.84 15.11 13.19
C HIS A 6 15.21 14.48 13.56
N SER A 7 15.99 14.02 12.58
CA SER A 7 17.25 13.30 12.85
C SER A 7 18.27 14.13 13.62
N THR A 8 18.30 15.45 13.44
CA THR A 8 19.21 16.37 14.16
C THR A 8 18.90 16.49 15.64
N ASN A 9 17.67 16.15 16.06
CA ASN A 9 17.23 16.27 17.45
C ASN A 9 17.47 14.98 18.27
N THR A 10 17.84 13.87 17.63
CA THR A 10 17.99 12.58 18.31
C THR A 10 19.05 12.59 19.42
N PRO A 11 20.22 13.25 19.29
CA PRO A 11 21.19 13.34 20.39
C PRO A 11 20.63 14.05 21.63
N ILE A 12 19.75 15.04 21.44
CA ILE A 12 19.08 15.75 22.53
C ILE A 12 18.09 14.82 23.23
N TYR A 13 17.30 14.07 22.48
CA TYR A 13 16.32 13.12 23.05
C TYR A 13 17.03 12.00 23.81
N ASP A 14 18.15 11.49 23.28
CA ASP A 14 18.99 10.49 23.96
C ASP A 14 19.54 11.02 25.27
N GLY A 15 20.10 12.23 25.26
CA GLY A 15 20.61 12.87 26.46
C GLY A 15 19.54 13.09 27.53
N ILE A 16 18.34 13.53 27.14
CA ILE A 16 17.21 13.66 28.07
C ILE A 16 16.84 12.30 28.67
N CYS A 17 16.78 11.27 27.86
CA CYS A 17 16.43 9.92 28.29
C CYS A 17 17.44 9.37 29.32
N GLU A 18 18.75 9.59 29.09
CA GLU A 18 19.82 9.19 30.02
C GLU A 18 19.76 9.95 31.33
N ILE A 19 19.55 11.28 31.30
CA ILE A 19 19.43 12.12 32.52
C ILE A 19 18.26 11.67 33.37
N LEU A 20 17.17 11.21 32.76
CA LEU A 20 16.01 10.67 33.46
C LEU A 20 16.20 9.22 33.94
N GLY A 21 17.39 8.62 33.76
CA GLY A 21 17.70 7.25 34.17
C GLY A 21 17.16 6.18 33.23
N GLY A 22 16.73 6.56 32.01
CA GLY A 22 16.25 5.64 30.98
C GLY A 22 17.36 5.14 30.07
N ARG A 23 17.04 4.11 29.28
CA ARG A 23 17.91 3.61 28.18
C ARG A 23 17.62 4.41 26.91
N LYS A 24 18.65 4.75 26.15
CA LYS A 24 18.51 5.33 24.81
C LYS A 24 17.61 4.46 23.92
N PRO A 25 16.63 5.06 23.23
CA PRO A 25 15.78 4.32 22.30
C PRO A 25 16.55 3.94 21.04
N GLU A 26 16.15 2.84 20.40
CA GLU A 26 16.62 2.53 19.05
C GLU A 26 15.95 3.47 18.05
N HIS A 27 16.76 4.01 17.14
CA HIS A 27 16.32 5.01 16.18
C HIS A 27 16.07 4.42 14.79
N PHE A 28 14.91 4.72 14.24
CA PHE A 28 14.58 4.43 12.85
C PHE A 28 13.99 5.68 12.18
N SER A 29 14.70 6.22 11.20
CA SER A 29 14.23 7.36 10.40
C SER A 29 13.69 6.90 9.06
N TYR A 30 12.61 7.54 8.58
CA TYR A 30 12.10 7.37 7.23
C TYR A 30 12.22 8.68 6.44
N GLU A 31 12.30 8.55 5.11
CA GLU A 31 12.41 9.68 4.19
C GLU A 31 11.07 10.41 4.02
N LEU A 32 11.14 11.60 3.44
CA LEU A 32 9.99 12.45 3.19
C LEU A 32 9.09 11.87 2.10
N PHE A 33 7.80 12.17 2.20
CA PHE A 33 6.86 11.99 1.11
C PHE A 33 6.79 13.24 0.26
N LEU A 34 6.77 13.05 -1.05
CA LEU A 34 6.76 14.11 -2.05
C LEU A 34 5.44 14.04 -2.83
N ASP A 35 4.97 15.18 -3.29
CA ASP A 35 3.84 15.26 -4.20
C ASP A 35 4.22 14.80 -5.63
N GLN A 36 3.28 14.88 -6.56
CA GLN A 36 3.49 14.52 -7.98
C GLN A 36 4.61 15.32 -8.64
N HIS A 37 4.90 16.52 -8.16
CA HIS A 37 5.93 17.43 -8.68
C HIS A 37 7.28 17.27 -7.97
N GLY A 38 7.38 16.36 -6.99
CA GLY A 38 8.58 16.15 -6.20
C GLY A 38 8.79 17.17 -5.08
N GLN A 39 7.75 17.92 -4.72
CA GLN A 39 7.78 18.86 -3.60
C GLN A 39 7.38 18.15 -2.30
N LYS A 40 7.96 18.56 -1.17
CA LYS A 40 7.59 18.03 0.15
C LYS A 40 6.08 18.23 0.39
N ILE A 41 5.40 17.13 0.76
CA ILE A 41 4.00 17.17 1.18
C ILE A 41 3.87 17.98 2.47
N SER A 42 2.90 18.87 2.51
CA SER A 42 2.60 19.71 3.65
C SER A 42 1.11 19.87 3.83
N LYS A 43 0.63 19.70 5.06
CA LYS A 43 -0.80 19.90 5.40
C LYS A 43 -1.28 21.32 5.03
N SER A 44 -0.45 22.33 5.25
CA SER A 44 -0.81 23.73 4.94
C SER A 44 -0.93 24.01 3.44
N LYS A 45 -0.25 23.23 2.60
CA LYS A 45 -0.35 23.33 1.13
C LYS A 45 -1.46 22.47 0.54
N GLY A 46 -1.97 21.48 1.28
CA GLY A 46 -2.98 20.55 0.80
C GLY A 46 -2.52 19.72 -0.43
N ASN A 47 -1.21 19.55 -0.62
CA ASN A 47 -0.63 18.91 -1.79
C ASN A 47 -0.32 17.42 -1.60
N GLY A 48 -0.89 16.80 -0.56
CA GLY A 48 -0.67 15.39 -0.24
C GLY A 48 -1.95 14.57 -0.34
N LEU A 49 -1.78 13.29 -0.64
CA LEU A 49 -2.83 12.29 -0.53
C LEU A 49 -3.05 11.95 0.95
N SER A 50 -4.27 12.05 1.44
CA SER A 50 -4.63 11.66 2.80
C SER A 50 -4.81 10.15 2.92
N ILE A 51 -4.75 9.62 4.16
CA ILE A 51 -5.05 8.21 4.45
C ILE A 51 -6.51 7.89 4.08
N ASP A 52 -7.45 8.74 4.45
CA ASP A 52 -8.87 8.54 4.15
C ASP A 52 -9.15 8.52 2.65
N GLU A 53 -8.46 9.37 1.90
CA GLU A 53 -8.53 9.38 0.44
C GLU A 53 -7.96 8.08 -0.15
N TRP A 54 -6.80 7.59 0.33
CA TRP A 54 -6.28 6.28 -0.09
C TRP A 54 -7.28 5.18 0.17
N LEU A 55 -7.83 5.09 1.40
CA LEU A 55 -8.76 4.05 1.82
C LEU A 55 -10.12 4.11 1.11
N THR A 56 -10.44 5.21 0.45
CA THR A 56 -11.61 5.30 -0.43
C THR A 56 -11.43 4.41 -1.69
N TYR A 57 -10.20 4.25 -2.15
CA TYR A 57 -9.87 3.62 -3.43
C TYR A 57 -9.07 2.32 -3.33
N ALA A 58 -8.56 1.98 -2.15
CA ALA A 58 -7.77 0.76 -1.94
C ALA A 58 -7.76 0.32 -0.47
N ALA A 59 -7.46 -0.96 -0.25
CA ALA A 59 -7.37 -1.55 1.07
C ALA A 59 -6.13 -1.08 1.85
N THR A 60 -6.21 -1.15 3.19
CA THR A 60 -5.17 -0.72 4.14
C THR A 60 -3.82 -1.39 3.87
N GLU A 61 -3.83 -2.65 3.47
CA GLU A 61 -2.62 -3.45 3.23
C GLU A 61 -1.77 -2.87 2.09
N SER A 62 -2.41 -2.34 1.05
CA SER A 62 -1.71 -1.68 -0.06
C SER A 62 -1.01 -0.39 0.39
N LEU A 63 -1.63 0.38 1.28
CA LEU A 63 -1.01 1.55 1.90
C LEU A 63 0.15 1.14 2.82
N SER A 64 -0.06 0.13 3.65
CA SER A 64 0.97 -0.42 4.54
C SER A 64 2.17 -0.91 3.73
N TYR A 65 1.95 -1.61 2.62
CA TYR A 65 2.99 -2.03 1.68
C TYR A 65 3.73 -0.82 1.09
N PHE A 66 3.00 0.17 0.59
CA PHE A 66 3.59 1.39 0.05
C PHE A 66 4.46 2.12 1.08
N MET A 67 3.99 2.21 2.33
CA MET A 67 4.72 2.87 3.42
C MET A 67 5.97 2.10 3.83
N TYR A 68 5.86 0.77 3.97
CA TYR A 68 6.96 -0.08 4.42
C TYR A 68 8.05 -0.28 3.35
N GLN A 69 7.68 -0.31 2.08
CA GLN A 69 8.61 -0.50 0.97
C GLN A 69 9.64 0.63 0.94
N LYS A 70 10.94 0.28 0.99
CA LYS A 70 12.08 1.23 0.88
C LYS A 70 11.92 2.49 1.76
N PRO A 71 11.81 2.37 3.08
CA PRO A 71 11.46 3.50 3.96
C PRO A 71 12.52 4.60 3.99
N LYS A 72 13.77 4.31 3.60
CA LYS A 72 14.88 5.27 3.51
C LYS A 72 15.01 5.96 2.15
N THR A 73 14.01 5.82 1.29
CA THR A 73 13.96 6.47 -0.02
C THR A 73 12.75 7.40 -0.08
N ALA A 74 12.96 8.63 -0.51
CA ALA A 74 11.87 9.57 -0.72
C ALA A 74 10.88 9.02 -1.75
N LYS A 75 9.59 9.10 -1.45
CA LYS A 75 8.52 8.54 -2.29
C LYS A 75 7.56 9.62 -2.72
N ARG A 76 7.14 9.57 -3.96
CA ARG A 76 6.01 10.37 -4.42
C ARG A 76 4.72 9.71 -3.96
N MET A 77 3.88 10.45 -3.24
CA MET A 77 2.59 10.00 -2.71
C MET A 77 1.49 10.90 -3.29
N HIS A 78 0.91 10.45 -4.39
CA HIS A 78 -0.17 11.10 -5.10
C HIS A 78 -1.16 10.04 -5.61
N PHE A 79 -2.32 10.47 -6.08
CA PHE A 79 -3.44 9.59 -6.44
C PHE A 79 -3.04 8.44 -7.39
N ASP A 80 -2.25 8.73 -8.42
CA ASP A 80 -1.91 7.74 -9.47
C ASP A 80 -0.96 6.63 -8.98
N VAL A 81 -0.41 6.72 -7.75
CA VAL A 81 0.43 5.63 -7.22
C VAL A 81 -0.39 4.50 -6.61
N ILE A 82 -1.68 4.74 -6.28
CA ILE A 82 -2.53 3.77 -5.61
C ILE A 82 -2.67 2.46 -6.41
N PRO A 83 -3.05 2.49 -7.71
CA PRO A 83 -3.21 1.26 -8.48
C PRO A 83 -1.95 0.42 -8.54
N LYS A 84 -0.81 1.07 -8.73
CA LYS A 84 0.49 0.41 -8.74
C LYS A 84 0.83 -0.23 -7.39
N ALA A 85 0.58 0.47 -6.29
CA ALA A 85 0.83 -0.05 -4.95
C ALA A 85 -0.04 -1.28 -4.64
N VAL A 86 -1.30 -1.30 -5.08
CA VAL A 86 -2.20 -2.45 -4.97
C VAL A 86 -1.63 -3.63 -5.75
N ASP A 87 -1.26 -3.45 -7.01
CA ASP A 87 -0.74 -4.53 -7.84
C ASP A 87 0.59 -5.07 -7.34
N GLU A 88 1.51 -4.20 -6.89
CA GLU A 88 2.78 -4.61 -6.29
C GLU A 88 2.59 -5.40 -4.99
N TYR A 89 1.67 -4.96 -4.12
CA TYR A 89 1.32 -5.69 -2.90
C TYR A 89 0.84 -7.11 -3.21
N HIS A 90 -0.13 -7.27 -4.11
CA HIS A 90 -0.63 -8.58 -4.51
C HIS A 90 0.39 -9.43 -5.26
N GLN A 91 1.31 -8.82 -5.99
CA GLN A 91 2.44 -9.52 -6.59
C GLN A 91 3.34 -10.14 -5.51
N GLN A 92 3.64 -9.41 -4.43
CA GLN A 92 4.43 -9.93 -3.31
C GLN A 92 3.71 -11.04 -2.55
N LEU A 93 2.39 -10.91 -2.35
CA LEU A 93 1.57 -11.99 -1.77
C LEU A 93 1.66 -13.28 -2.59
N ARG A 94 1.51 -13.18 -3.91
CA ARG A 94 1.61 -14.36 -4.80
C ARG A 94 2.99 -15.00 -4.82
N ALA A 95 4.04 -14.19 -4.71
CA ALA A 95 5.41 -14.68 -4.69
C ALA A 95 5.80 -15.36 -3.36
N TYR A 96 5.19 -14.93 -2.25
CA TYR A 96 5.57 -15.30 -0.89
C TYR A 96 5.65 -16.81 -0.64
N PRO A 97 4.68 -17.67 -1.04
CA PRO A 97 4.73 -19.11 -0.76
C PRO A 97 5.89 -19.85 -1.43
N GLY A 98 6.40 -19.31 -2.55
CA GLY A 98 7.53 -19.90 -3.29
C GLY A 98 8.91 -19.41 -2.85
N GLN A 99 8.97 -18.52 -1.85
CA GLN A 99 10.22 -17.92 -1.36
C GLN A 99 10.90 -18.80 -0.29
N THR A 100 12.23 -18.70 -0.19
CA THR A 100 12.98 -19.27 0.93
C THR A 100 12.66 -18.52 2.24
N PRO A 101 12.94 -19.12 3.44
CA PRO A 101 12.68 -18.44 4.72
C PRO A 101 13.32 -17.05 4.83
N ASP A 102 14.54 -16.88 4.36
CA ASP A 102 15.24 -15.59 4.37
C ASP A 102 14.56 -14.56 3.43
N GLN A 103 14.10 -15.02 2.26
CA GLN A 103 13.36 -14.19 1.32
C GLN A 103 11.97 -13.80 1.88
N GLN A 104 11.29 -14.74 2.55
CA GLN A 104 10.02 -14.50 3.22
C GLN A 104 10.16 -13.44 4.31
N LEU A 105 11.21 -13.57 5.14
CA LEU A 105 11.50 -12.58 6.19
C LEU A 105 11.85 -11.20 5.61
N ALA A 106 12.50 -11.15 4.44
CA ALA A 106 12.82 -9.90 3.74
C ALA A 106 11.62 -9.31 2.98
N ASN A 107 10.54 -10.09 2.78
CA ASN A 107 9.37 -9.63 2.04
C ASN A 107 8.50 -8.72 2.91
N PRO A 108 8.15 -7.51 2.45
CA PRO A 108 7.28 -6.59 3.20
C PRO A 108 5.97 -7.18 3.68
N VAL A 109 5.35 -8.10 2.94
CA VAL A 109 4.07 -8.70 3.31
C VAL A 109 4.14 -9.51 4.60
N TRP A 110 5.29 -10.14 4.91
CA TRP A 110 5.49 -10.82 6.19
C TRP A 110 5.34 -9.87 7.37
N HIS A 111 5.95 -8.69 7.27
CA HIS A 111 5.92 -7.68 8.33
C HIS A 111 4.54 -7.01 8.46
N ILE A 112 3.87 -6.76 7.34
CA ILE A 112 2.53 -6.16 7.30
C ILE A 112 1.51 -7.06 7.99
N HIS A 113 1.62 -8.38 7.78
CA HIS A 113 0.71 -9.38 8.35
C HIS A 113 1.22 -10.03 9.65
N GLY A 114 2.34 -9.56 10.22
CA GLY A 114 2.88 -10.11 11.46
C GLY A 114 3.25 -11.60 11.37
N GLY A 115 3.61 -12.08 10.17
CA GLY A 115 3.99 -13.47 9.91
C GLY A 115 2.85 -14.37 9.41
N ASP A 116 1.59 -13.98 9.60
CA ASP A 116 0.41 -14.72 9.12
C ASP A 116 -0.03 -14.16 7.75
N VAL A 117 0.73 -14.51 6.71
CA VAL A 117 0.55 -13.98 5.35
C VAL A 117 -0.57 -14.70 4.62
N PRO A 118 -1.65 -14.01 4.22
CA PRO A 118 -2.77 -14.63 3.52
C PRO A 118 -2.40 -15.03 2.09
N ALA A 119 -3.12 -15.99 1.55
CA ALA A 119 -3.06 -16.27 0.12
C ALA A 119 -3.70 -15.13 -0.68
N SER A 120 -3.13 -14.82 -1.85
CA SER A 120 -3.74 -13.84 -2.76
C SER A 120 -4.79 -14.51 -3.65
N ASP A 121 -6.01 -13.97 -3.65
CA ASP A 121 -7.10 -14.33 -4.55
C ASP A 121 -7.29 -13.29 -5.69
N MET A 122 -6.38 -12.33 -5.82
CA MET A 122 -6.37 -11.35 -6.90
C MET A 122 -5.83 -11.98 -8.19
N VAL A 123 -6.71 -12.63 -8.94
CA VAL A 123 -6.36 -13.28 -10.23
C VAL A 123 -6.35 -12.30 -11.41
N VAL A 124 -6.88 -11.10 -11.22
CA VAL A 124 -6.86 -9.99 -12.20
C VAL A 124 -6.15 -8.79 -11.55
N PRO A 125 -5.16 -8.16 -12.20
CA PRO A 125 -4.51 -6.96 -11.68
C PRO A 125 -5.48 -5.81 -11.48
N PHE A 126 -5.25 -4.98 -10.46
CA PHE A 126 -6.10 -3.83 -10.15
C PHE A 126 -6.13 -2.80 -11.30
N GLN A 127 -4.97 -2.56 -11.93
CA GLN A 127 -4.90 -1.71 -13.12
C GLN A 127 -5.79 -2.23 -14.26
N MET A 128 -5.93 -3.54 -14.40
CA MET A 128 -6.83 -4.13 -15.38
C MET A 128 -8.29 -3.91 -15.00
N LEU A 129 -8.64 -3.99 -13.70
CA LEU A 129 -10.01 -3.68 -13.24
C LEU A 129 -10.38 -2.23 -13.56
N LEU A 130 -9.46 -1.28 -13.37
CA LEU A 130 -9.68 0.12 -13.75
C LEU A 130 -9.92 0.27 -15.25
N ASN A 131 -9.14 -0.41 -16.08
CA ASN A 131 -9.34 -0.38 -17.52
C ASN A 131 -10.69 -0.98 -17.92
N LEU A 132 -11.09 -2.10 -17.30
CA LEU A 132 -12.39 -2.72 -17.56
C LEU A 132 -13.54 -1.81 -17.12
N ALA A 133 -13.44 -1.18 -15.94
CA ALA A 133 -14.47 -0.25 -15.44
C ALA A 133 -14.63 0.95 -16.39
N SER A 134 -13.52 1.53 -16.85
CA SER A 134 -13.52 2.67 -17.74
C SER A 134 -14.07 2.35 -19.15
N VAL A 135 -13.51 1.31 -19.79
CA VAL A 135 -13.86 0.96 -21.20
C VAL A 135 -15.24 0.34 -21.31
N ALA A 136 -15.61 -0.48 -20.33
CA ALA A 136 -16.90 -1.17 -20.35
C ALA A 136 -18.07 -0.27 -19.92
N GLY A 137 -17.81 0.93 -19.38
CA GLY A 137 -18.83 1.77 -18.80
C GLY A 137 -19.62 1.04 -17.73
N ALA A 138 -18.95 0.16 -16.97
CA ALA A 138 -19.58 -0.64 -15.93
C ALA A 138 -20.13 0.29 -14.85
N LYS A 139 -21.46 0.37 -14.76
CA LYS A 139 -22.15 1.25 -13.80
C LYS A 139 -22.23 0.63 -12.41
N ASP A 140 -22.02 -0.66 -12.32
CA ASP A 140 -22.11 -1.43 -11.10
C ASP A 140 -21.17 -2.64 -11.10
N LYS A 141 -21.05 -3.26 -9.93
CA LYS A 141 -20.16 -4.40 -9.71
C LYS A 141 -20.58 -5.63 -10.53
N THR A 142 -21.87 -5.83 -10.75
CA THR A 142 -22.38 -6.96 -11.56
C THR A 142 -21.91 -6.87 -13.01
N GLY A 143 -22.01 -5.67 -13.59
CA GLY A 143 -21.50 -5.40 -14.94
C GLY A 143 -20.00 -5.64 -15.04
N LEU A 144 -19.22 -5.15 -14.07
CA LEU A 144 -17.76 -5.34 -14.04
C LEU A 144 -17.39 -6.83 -13.92
N TRP A 145 -18.10 -7.60 -13.09
CA TRP A 145 -17.90 -9.05 -12.98
C TRP A 145 -18.20 -9.81 -14.28
N GLY A 146 -19.13 -9.32 -15.09
CA GLY A 146 -19.37 -9.85 -16.43
C GLY A 146 -18.15 -9.78 -17.34
N PHE A 147 -17.30 -8.74 -17.16
CA PHE A 147 -16.02 -8.62 -17.89
C PHE A 147 -14.90 -9.40 -17.21
N ILE A 148 -14.82 -9.40 -15.87
CA ILE A 148 -13.81 -10.15 -15.11
C ILE A 148 -13.84 -11.64 -15.49
N ARG A 149 -15.03 -12.25 -15.59
CA ARG A 149 -15.22 -13.66 -15.95
C ARG A 149 -14.68 -14.03 -17.33
N ARG A 150 -14.48 -13.09 -18.23
CA ARG A 150 -13.84 -13.36 -19.52
C ARG A 150 -12.34 -13.64 -19.39
N TYR A 151 -11.69 -13.13 -18.35
CA TYR A 151 -10.28 -13.31 -18.07
C TYR A 151 -10.02 -14.35 -16.97
N ALA A 152 -10.96 -14.51 -16.07
CA ALA A 152 -10.93 -15.47 -14.95
C ALA A 152 -12.29 -16.19 -14.84
N PRO A 153 -12.57 -17.17 -15.72
CA PRO A 153 -13.90 -17.82 -15.80
C PRO A 153 -14.34 -18.51 -14.49
N GLU A 154 -13.37 -19.03 -13.72
CA GLU A 154 -13.61 -19.74 -12.47
C GLU A 154 -13.76 -18.80 -11.26
N ALA A 155 -13.53 -17.50 -11.44
CA ALA A 155 -13.62 -16.54 -10.35
C ALA A 155 -15.07 -16.10 -10.10
N SER A 156 -15.41 -15.94 -8.82
CA SER A 156 -16.69 -15.36 -8.40
C SER A 156 -16.49 -14.47 -7.16
N PRO A 157 -17.43 -13.59 -6.83
CA PRO A 157 -17.37 -12.79 -5.60
C PRO A 157 -17.18 -13.63 -4.34
N GLU A 158 -17.81 -14.83 -4.29
CA GLU A 158 -17.77 -15.72 -3.14
C GLU A 158 -16.42 -16.42 -2.99
N THR A 159 -15.78 -16.79 -4.10
CA THR A 159 -14.49 -17.50 -4.11
C THR A 159 -13.29 -16.55 -4.11
N HIS A 160 -13.49 -15.29 -4.50
CA HIS A 160 -12.46 -14.28 -4.63
C HIS A 160 -12.87 -12.95 -3.95
N PRO A 161 -13.02 -12.93 -2.61
CA PRO A 161 -13.54 -11.77 -1.89
C PRO A 161 -12.62 -10.54 -2.01
N THR A 162 -11.30 -10.70 -2.09
CA THR A 162 -10.38 -9.57 -2.29
C THR A 162 -10.53 -8.98 -3.69
N LEU A 163 -10.71 -9.82 -4.71
CA LEU A 163 -11.00 -9.36 -6.07
C LEU A 163 -12.35 -8.63 -6.14
N ASP A 164 -13.36 -9.13 -5.41
CA ASP A 164 -14.67 -8.49 -5.33
C ASP A 164 -14.60 -7.10 -4.67
N GLN A 165 -13.83 -6.97 -3.59
CA GLN A 165 -13.56 -5.68 -2.95
C GLN A 165 -12.77 -4.75 -3.88
N ALA A 166 -11.76 -5.27 -4.58
CA ALA A 166 -11.00 -4.49 -5.54
C ALA A 166 -11.85 -4.00 -6.72
N ALA A 167 -12.83 -4.80 -7.17
CA ALA A 167 -13.79 -4.39 -8.19
C ALA A 167 -14.65 -3.20 -7.71
N GLU A 168 -15.07 -3.21 -6.45
CA GLU A 168 -15.79 -2.07 -5.85
C GLU A 168 -14.91 -0.81 -5.78
N PHE A 169 -13.65 -0.94 -5.34
CA PHE A 169 -12.71 0.16 -5.35
C PHE A 169 -12.49 0.71 -6.77
N ALA A 170 -12.34 -0.17 -7.77
CA ALA A 170 -12.14 0.25 -9.16
C ALA A 170 -13.30 1.09 -9.70
N LEU A 171 -14.54 0.78 -9.33
CA LEU A 171 -15.72 1.56 -9.71
C LEU A 171 -15.74 2.97 -9.10
N ARG A 172 -15.10 3.19 -7.95
CA ARG A 172 -15.04 4.50 -7.29
C ARG A 172 -14.08 5.48 -7.98
N TYR A 173 -13.24 5.00 -8.91
CA TYR A 173 -12.34 5.84 -9.70
C TYR A 173 -13.08 6.64 -10.80
N PHE A 174 -14.31 6.23 -11.14
CA PHE A 174 -15.10 6.78 -12.25
C PHE A 174 -16.49 7.23 -11.79
#